data_3a10f065d3b49bd582fe8fba12a7a8a9
#
_entry.id   3a10f065d3b49bd582fe8fba12a7a8a9
#
_cell.length_a   1.000
_cell.length_b   1.000
_cell.length_c   1.000
_cell.angle_alpha   90.00
_cell.angle_beta   90.00
_cell.angle_gamma   90.00
#
_symmetry.space_group_name_H-M   'P 1'
#
loop_
_entity.id
_entity.type
_entity.pdbx_description
1 polymer ?
#
loop_
_entity_poly.entity_id
_entity_poly.type
_entity_poly.pdbx_seq_one_letter_code
_entity_poly.pdbx_strand_id
1 'polypeptide(L)'
;MIKTRIIGTGSYVPPDVLTNDNLSEMVDTSDEWIRTRTGICNRHIARNMNNSDMACNAAKNAIKNADIDASLIDLVIVATSTPDYAFPNMASLVQAELGIGNAMCFDVSAACSGFITALDIAASMLKTGAYKYALIIGSEKMSEIVDWKDRGVCVLFGDGAGAAVLKADSYDTEAYESDDICKLQGIIASDINNDGAGAGVLTGGRRFKSSSISDTFIRMDGQEVFKFAVKNV
;
A
#
# COMPACT_ATOMS: atom_id res chain seq x y z
N MET A 1 23.56 -16.49 -8.02
CA MET A 1 22.96 -15.42 -7.22
C MET A 1 21.47 -15.36 -7.54
N ILE A 2 20.59 -14.98 -6.60
CA ILE A 2 19.14 -14.88 -6.84
C ILE A 2 18.78 -13.41 -7.05
N LYS A 3 18.07 -13.13 -8.13
CA LYS A 3 17.45 -11.82 -8.41
C LYS A 3 15.96 -11.88 -8.16
N THR A 4 15.36 -10.75 -7.82
CA THR A 4 13.93 -10.62 -7.60
C THR A 4 13.33 -9.71 -8.66
N ARG A 5 12.32 -10.20 -9.38
CA ARG A 5 11.61 -9.43 -10.41
C ARG A 5 10.13 -9.31 -10.07
N ILE A 6 9.53 -8.18 -10.40
CA ILE A 6 8.08 -8.04 -10.49
C ILE A 6 7.65 -8.69 -11.81
N ILE A 7 6.77 -9.68 -11.73
CA ILE A 7 6.27 -10.43 -12.90
C ILE A 7 4.79 -10.15 -13.20
N GLY A 8 4.07 -9.50 -12.31
CA GLY A 8 2.70 -9.10 -12.51
C GLY A 8 2.29 -8.03 -11.52
N THR A 9 1.39 -7.13 -11.94
CA THR A 9 0.83 -6.07 -11.12
C THR A 9 -0.69 -6.05 -11.26
N GLY A 10 -1.38 -5.56 -10.23
CA GLY A 10 -2.82 -5.41 -10.23
C GLY A 10 -3.24 -4.27 -9.31
N SER A 11 -4.39 -3.70 -9.59
CA SER A 11 -4.99 -2.66 -8.77
C SER A 11 -6.50 -2.87 -8.65
N TYR A 12 -7.07 -2.26 -7.62
CA TYR A 12 -8.50 -2.18 -7.43
C TYR A 12 -8.87 -0.88 -6.73
N VAL A 13 -9.94 -0.24 -7.20
CA VAL A 13 -10.57 0.90 -6.55
C VAL A 13 -12.06 0.62 -6.39
N PRO A 14 -12.69 1.02 -5.28
CA PRO A 14 -14.13 0.88 -5.08
C PRO A 14 -14.94 1.60 -6.16
N PRO A 15 -16.16 1.13 -6.50
CA PRO A 15 -16.98 1.76 -7.53
C PRO A 15 -17.58 3.12 -7.10
N ASP A 16 -17.79 3.33 -5.80
CA ASP A 16 -18.37 4.58 -5.31
C ASP A 16 -17.36 5.71 -5.39
N VAL A 17 -17.78 6.83 -5.97
CA VAL A 17 -16.97 8.02 -6.19
C VAL A 17 -17.51 9.19 -5.39
N LEU A 18 -16.64 9.89 -4.67
CA LEU A 18 -16.90 11.15 -4.00
C LEU A 18 -16.18 12.26 -4.77
N THR A 19 -16.94 13.13 -5.41
CA THR A 19 -16.41 14.27 -6.20
C THR A 19 -16.02 15.44 -5.31
N ASN A 20 -15.29 16.41 -5.86
CA ASN A 20 -14.98 17.66 -5.16
C ASN A 20 -16.26 18.48 -4.88
N ASP A 21 -17.25 18.44 -5.78
CA ASP A 21 -18.54 19.13 -5.58
C ASP A 21 -19.31 18.52 -4.40
N ASN A 22 -19.30 17.18 -4.26
CA ASN A 22 -19.90 16.54 -3.08
C ASN A 22 -19.19 16.96 -1.78
N LEU A 23 -17.86 17.16 -1.79
CA LEU A 23 -17.14 17.67 -0.62
C LEU A 23 -17.48 19.12 -0.30
N SER A 24 -17.77 19.95 -1.30
CA SER A 24 -18.16 21.35 -1.09
C SER A 24 -19.50 21.50 -0.38
N GLU A 25 -20.35 20.45 -0.40
CA GLU A 25 -21.57 20.39 0.39
C GLU A 25 -21.32 20.06 1.88
N MET A 26 -20.14 19.49 2.19
CA MET A 26 -19.77 19.01 3.53
C MET A 26 -18.85 19.98 4.28
N VAL A 27 -17.91 20.62 3.56
CA VAL A 27 -16.90 21.52 4.13
C VAL A 27 -16.70 22.74 3.21
N ASP A 28 -16.23 23.84 3.77
CA ASP A 28 -15.93 25.09 3.02
C ASP A 28 -14.75 24.90 2.06
N THR A 29 -15.03 24.42 0.83
CA THR A 29 -14.06 24.14 -0.22
C THR A 29 -14.70 24.30 -1.61
N SER A 30 -13.92 24.12 -2.68
CA SER A 30 -14.41 24.08 -4.06
C SER A 30 -13.57 23.13 -4.91
N ASP A 31 -14.11 22.68 -6.07
CA ASP A 31 -13.35 21.88 -7.03
C ASP A 31 -12.08 22.62 -7.49
N GLU A 32 -12.17 23.90 -7.79
CA GLU A 32 -11.01 24.73 -8.19
C GLU A 32 -9.93 24.76 -7.09
N TRP A 33 -10.34 24.96 -5.82
CA TRP A 33 -9.42 25.01 -4.71
C TRP A 33 -8.68 23.67 -4.50
N ILE A 34 -9.40 22.55 -4.58
CA ILE A 34 -8.82 21.21 -4.41
C ILE A 34 -7.88 20.89 -5.58
N ARG A 35 -8.33 21.07 -6.83
CA ARG A 35 -7.56 20.73 -8.03
C ARG A 35 -6.27 21.52 -8.16
N THR A 36 -6.32 22.81 -7.90
CA THR A 36 -5.13 23.68 -8.05
C THR A 36 -4.04 23.32 -7.03
N ARG A 37 -4.40 22.78 -5.87
CA ARG A 37 -3.46 22.43 -4.79
C ARG A 37 -3.01 20.99 -4.78
N THR A 38 -3.85 20.07 -5.26
CA THR A 38 -3.63 18.63 -5.10
C THR A 38 -3.68 17.86 -6.41
N GLY A 39 -4.27 18.41 -7.45
CA GLY A 39 -4.57 17.69 -8.69
C GLY A 39 -5.77 16.72 -8.57
N ILE A 40 -6.34 16.53 -7.39
CA ILE A 40 -7.37 15.52 -7.12
C ILE A 40 -8.72 16.01 -7.67
N CYS A 41 -9.34 15.21 -8.55
CA CYS A 41 -10.67 15.48 -9.11
C CYS A 41 -11.78 14.76 -8.32
N ASN A 42 -11.48 13.56 -7.82
CA ASN A 42 -12.41 12.72 -7.06
C ASN A 42 -11.64 11.72 -6.22
N ARG A 43 -12.34 10.97 -5.35
CA ARG A 43 -11.80 9.86 -4.57
C ARG A 43 -12.79 8.71 -4.55
N HIS A 44 -12.25 7.49 -4.58
CA HIS A 44 -13.04 6.27 -4.44
C HIS A 44 -13.26 5.95 -2.96
N ILE A 45 -14.46 5.48 -2.62
CA ILE A 45 -14.86 5.20 -1.23
C ILE A 45 -15.45 3.80 -1.13
N ALA A 46 -14.91 2.97 -0.25
CA ALA A 46 -15.35 1.61 0.01
C ALA A 46 -16.54 1.57 0.99
N ARG A 47 -17.76 1.90 0.51
CA ARG A 47 -18.95 1.98 1.38
C ARG A 47 -19.40 0.62 1.90
N ASN A 48 -19.41 -0.41 1.04
CA ASN A 48 -20.00 -1.71 1.31
C ASN A 48 -18.99 -2.85 1.13
N MET A 49 -17.73 -2.59 1.37
CA MET A 49 -16.66 -3.59 1.29
C MET A 49 -15.57 -3.29 2.33
N ASN A 50 -14.89 -4.34 2.74
CA ASN A 50 -13.78 -4.27 3.67
C ASN A 50 -12.47 -3.93 2.95
N ASN A 51 -11.43 -3.59 3.71
CA ASN A 51 -10.11 -3.39 3.14
C ASN A 51 -9.53 -4.70 2.55
N SER A 52 -9.80 -5.84 3.18
CA SER A 52 -9.42 -7.16 2.65
C SER A 52 -10.07 -7.48 1.30
N ASP A 53 -11.31 -7.04 1.04
CA ASP A 53 -11.97 -7.24 -0.25
C ASP A 53 -11.22 -6.49 -1.38
N MET A 54 -10.79 -5.25 -1.11
CA MET A 54 -9.98 -4.48 -2.06
C MET A 54 -8.62 -5.14 -2.29
N ALA A 55 -7.96 -5.56 -1.21
CA ALA A 55 -6.69 -6.28 -1.27
C ALA A 55 -6.79 -7.54 -2.12
N CYS A 56 -7.83 -8.36 -1.90
CA CYS A 56 -8.09 -9.58 -2.68
C CYS A 56 -8.32 -9.28 -4.16
N ASN A 57 -9.08 -8.24 -4.49
CA ASN A 57 -9.35 -7.88 -5.89
C ASN A 57 -8.07 -7.39 -6.61
N ALA A 58 -7.25 -6.56 -5.96
CA ALA A 58 -5.96 -6.15 -6.50
C ALA A 58 -5.03 -7.35 -6.69
N ALA A 59 -4.98 -8.26 -5.71
CA ALA A 59 -4.19 -9.48 -5.76
C ALA A 59 -4.62 -10.43 -6.89
N LYS A 60 -5.93 -10.66 -7.08
CA LYS A 60 -6.47 -11.45 -8.20
C LYS A 60 -5.99 -10.88 -9.54
N ASN A 61 -6.03 -9.57 -9.71
CA ASN A 61 -5.56 -8.91 -10.91
C ASN A 61 -4.03 -9.06 -11.10
N ALA A 62 -3.24 -8.95 -10.03
CA ALA A 62 -1.78 -9.13 -10.09
C ALA A 62 -1.39 -10.57 -10.45
N ILE A 63 -2.04 -11.57 -9.84
CA ILE A 63 -1.81 -13.01 -10.12
C ILE A 63 -2.16 -13.33 -11.57
N LYS A 64 -3.32 -12.84 -12.05
CA LYS A 64 -3.73 -12.98 -13.45
C LYS A 64 -2.74 -12.34 -14.41
N ASN A 65 -2.23 -11.14 -14.10
CA ASN A 65 -1.25 -10.44 -14.92
C ASN A 65 0.11 -11.13 -14.91
N ALA A 66 0.48 -11.80 -13.81
CA ALA A 66 1.69 -12.61 -13.68
C ALA A 66 1.61 -13.94 -14.45
N ASP A 67 0.43 -14.34 -14.88
CA ASP A 67 0.14 -15.63 -15.55
C ASP A 67 0.66 -16.83 -14.75
N ILE A 68 0.34 -16.87 -13.44
CA ILE A 68 0.72 -17.96 -12.54
C ILE A 68 -0.50 -18.51 -11.80
N ASP A 69 -0.38 -19.75 -11.31
CA ASP A 69 -1.33 -20.31 -10.35
C ASP A 69 -1.09 -19.74 -8.95
N ALA A 70 -2.15 -19.36 -8.23
CA ALA A 70 -2.07 -18.82 -6.88
C ALA A 70 -1.40 -19.80 -5.89
N SER A 71 -1.49 -21.10 -6.12
CA SER A 71 -0.85 -22.14 -5.30
C SER A 71 0.68 -22.09 -5.32
N LEU A 72 1.29 -21.38 -6.27
CA LEU A 72 2.73 -21.19 -6.34
C LEU A 72 3.26 -20.12 -5.37
N ILE A 73 2.37 -19.29 -4.84
CA ILE A 73 2.73 -18.22 -3.91
C ILE A 73 3.03 -18.83 -2.54
N ASP A 74 4.22 -18.56 -2.05
CA ASP A 74 4.73 -19.07 -0.77
C ASP A 74 5.03 -17.96 0.26
N LEU A 75 4.82 -16.69 -0.12
CA LEU A 75 4.94 -15.51 0.74
C LEU A 75 3.86 -14.49 0.41
N VAL A 76 3.09 -14.03 1.41
CA VAL A 76 2.09 -12.95 1.27
C VAL A 76 2.37 -11.86 2.29
N ILE A 77 2.57 -10.62 1.82
CA ILE A 77 2.79 -9.45 2.67
C ILE A 77 1.76 -8.38 2.31
N VAL A 78 1.01 -7.90 3.30
CA VAL A 78 0.10 -6.77 3.13
C VAL A 78 0.63 -5.55 3.90
N ALA A 79 0.82 -4.45 3.20
CA ALA A 79 1.12 -3.16 3.79
C ALA A 79 -0.18 -2.40 4.00
N THR A 80 -0.54 -2.11 5.25
CA THR A 80 -1.76 -1.39 5.59
C THR A 80 -1.68 -0.72 6.96
N SER A 81 -2.32 0.45 7.07
CA SER A 81 -2.58 1.17 8.32
C SER A 81 -4.04 1.05 8.76
N THR A 82 -4.90 0.47 7.91
CA THR A 82 -6.34 0.30 8.12
C THR A 82 -6.76 -1.17 8.00
N PRO A 83 -6.15 -2.10 8.78
CA PRO A 83 -6.53 -3.51 8.72
C PRO A 83 -7.96 -3.71 9.23
N ASP A 84 -8.70 -4.68 8.67
CA ASP A 84 -10.06 -5.00 9.08
C ASP A 84 -10.12 -5.44 10.55
N TYR A 85 -9.10 -6.15 11.02
CA TYR A 85 -8.99 -6.67 12.38
C TYR A 85 -7.58 -6.46 12.95
N ALA A 86 -7.47 -6.49 14.27
CA ALA A 86 -6.17 -6.59 14.95
C ALA A 86 -5.55 -7.99 14.74
N PHE A 87 -6.39 -9.01 14.64
CA PHE A 87 -6.05 -10.39 14.25
C PHE A 87 -7.35 -11.08 13.77
N PRO A 88 -7.30 -12.00 12.76
CA PRO A 88 -6.11 -12.35 11.99
C PRO A 88 -5.58 -11.15 11.19
N ASN A 89 -4.32 -11.24 10.73
CA ASN A 89 -3.73 -10.22 9.88
C ASN A 89 -4.36 -10.23 8.47
N MET A 90 -4.22 -9.12 7.74
CA MET A 90 -4.79 -8.95 6.40
C MET A 90 -4.23 -9.96 5.40
N ALA A 91 -2.93 -10.27 5.49
CA ALA A 91 -2.28 -11.24 4.61
C ALA A 91 -2.91 -12.63 4.74
N SER A 92 -3.30 -13.05 5.96
CA SER A 92 -4.00 -14.32 6.17
C SER A 92 -5.43 -14.32 5.62
N LEU A 93 -6.13 -13.19 5.67
CA LEU A 93 -7.46 -13.06 5.05
C LEU A 93 -7.36 -13.19 3.54
N VAL A 94 -6.39 -12.52 2.92
CA VAL A 94 -6.12 -12.62 1.49
C VAL A 94 -5.71 -14.03 1.09
N GLN A 95 -4.83 -14.69 1.86
CA GLN A 95 -4.42 -16.08 1.64
C GLN A 95 -5.62 -17.01 1.56
N ALA A 96 -6.52 -16.93 2.55
CA ALA A 96 -7.71 -17.76 2.63
C ALA A 96 -8.66 -17.54 1.45
N GLU A 97 -8.96 -16.28 1.14
CA GLU A 97 -9.88 -15.90 0.06
C GLU A 97 -9.36 -16.31 -1.34
N LEU A 98 -8.04 -16.27 -1.55
CA LEU A 98 -7.42 -16.62 -2.83
C LEU A 98 -7.09 -18.12 -2.95
N GLY A 99 -7.32 -18.92 -1.91
CA GLY A 99 -6.97 -20.32 -1.89
C GLY A 99 -5.44 -20.55 -1.99
N ILE A 100 -4.64 -19.59 -1.57
CA ILE A 100 -3.19 -19.75 -1.49
C ILE A 100 -2.88 -20.77 -0.39
N GLY A 101 -2.12 -21.80 -0.75
CA GLY A 101 -1.85 -22.92 0.15
C GLY A 101 -0.93 -22.58 1.32
N ASN A 102 0.16 -23.29 1.46
CA ASN A 102 1.12 -23.12 2.56
C ASN A 102 2.06 -21.95 2.30
N ALA A 103 1.63 -20.73 2.64
CA ALA A 103 2.41 -19.50 2.50
C ALA A 103 2.66 -18.85 3.85
N MET A 104 3.81 -18.19 4.01
CA MET A 104 4.06 -17.29 5.13
C MET A 104 3.28 -15.99 4.92
N CYS A 105 2.49 -15.58 5.93
CA CYS A 105 1.60 -14.42 5.84
C CYS A 105 1.83 -13.45 6.99
N PHE A 106 2.07 -12.16 6.70
CA PHE A 106 2.15 -11.11 7.71
C PHE A 106 1.88 -9.72 7.12
N ASP A 107 1.53 -8.78 7.99
CA ASP A 107 1.28 -7.40 7.63
C ASP A 107 2.47 -6.51 8.01
N VAL A 108 2.64 -5.41 7.24
CA VAL A 108 3.60 -4.34 7.50
C VAL A 108 2.85 -3.05 7.74
N SER A 109 3.12 -2.40 8.88
CA SER A 109 2.59 -1.07 9.20
C SER A 109 3.71 -0.03 9.07
N ALA A 110 3.77 0.63 7.91
CA ALA A 110 4.75 1.67 7.60
C ALA A 110 4.13 2.83 6.79
N ALA A 111 2.82 3.01 6.89
CA ALA A 111 2.05 4.08 6.26
C ALA A 111 2.45 4.30 4.78
N CYS A 112 2.79 5.52 4.38
CA CYS A 112 3.09 5.88 2.98
C CYS A 112 4.27 5.10 2.38
N SER A 113 5.24 4.66 3.17
CA SER A 113 6.35 3.81 2.73
C SER A 113 6.03 2.32 2.78
N GLY A 114 4.83 1.93 3.22
CA GLY A 114 4.46 0.55 3.49
C GLY A 114 4.66 -0.40 2.32
N PHE A 115 4.21 -0.02 1.12
CA PHE A 115 4.37 -0.86 -0.07
C PHE A 115 5.84 -1.05 -0.45
N ILE A 116 6.65 0.00 -0.41
CA ILE A 116 8.08 -0.07 -0.72
C ILE A 116 8.82 -0.89 0.34
N THR A 117 8.45 -0.74 1.62
CA THR A 117 8.97 -1.57 2.72
C THR A 117 8.63 -3.05 2.51
N ALA A 118 7.38 -3.37 2.16
CA ALA A 118 6.95 -4.73 1.86
C ALA A 118 7.70 -5.32 0.65
N LEU A 119 7.95 -4.49 -0.37
CA LEU A 119 8.73 -4.85 -1.56
C LEU A 119 10.16 -5.23 -1.19
N ASP A 120 10.83 -4.42 -0.36
CA ASP A 120 12.21 -4.66 0.07
C ASP A 120 12.33 -5.90 0.96
N ILE A 121 11.40 -6.07 1.92
CA ILE A 121 11.32 -7.26 2.76
C ILE A 121 11.14 -8.51 1.89
N ALA A 122 10.17 -8.51 0.98
CA ALA A 122 9.92 -9.64 0.08
C ALA A 122 11.14 -9.96 -0.79
N ALA A 123 11.78 -8.93 -1.37
CA ALA A 123 12.99 -9.11 -2.18
C ALA A 123 14.14 -9.73 -1.37
N SER A 124 14.31 -9.30 -0.13
CA SER A 124 15.33 -9.82 0.78
C SER A 124 15.03 -11.29 1.17
N MET A 125 13.77 -11.62 1.45
CA MET A 125 13.36 -12.99 1.76
C MET A 125 13.50 -13.93 0.55
N LEU A 126 13.12 -13.49 -0.65
CA LEU A 126 13.30 -14.25 -1.88
C LEU A 126 14.79 -14.52 -2.19
N LYS A 127 15.69 -13.58 -1.90
CA LYS A 127 17.15 -13.75 -2.09
C LYS A 127 17.74 -14.86 -1.21
N THR A 128 17.09 -15.25 -0.12
CA THR A 128 17.54 -16.40 0.70
C THR A 128 17.36 -17.73 -0.01
N GLY A 129 16.52 -17.81 -1.03
CA GLY A 129 16.14 -19.05 -1.71
C GLY A 129 15.09 -19.89 -0.97
N ALA A 130 14.62 -19.44 0.21
CA ALA A 130 13.57 -20.12 0.98
C ALA A 130 12.18 -19.92 0.37
N TYR A 131 11.97 -18.83 -0.37
CA TYR A 131 10.72 -18.48 -1.04
C TYR A 131 10.97 -18.25 -2.53
N LYS A 132 9.98 -18.58 -3.35
CA LYS A 132 10.08 -18.47 -4.81
C LYS A 132 9.14 -17.41 -5.40
N TYR A 133 7.94 -17.30 -4.88
CA TYR A 133 6.93 -16.34 -5.31
C TYR A 133 6.37 -15.57 -4.11
N ALA A 134 6.44 -14.25 -4.16
CA ALA A 134 5.83 -13.39 -3.16
C ALA A 134 4.71 -12.56 -3.78
N LEU A 135 3.59 -12.46 -3.07
CA LEU A 135 2.51 -11.52 -3.33
C LEU A 135 2.63 -10.38 -2.32
N ILE A 136 2.86 -9.17 -2.79
CA ILE A 136 2.87 -7.98 -1.97
C ILE A 136 1.68 -7.10 -2.32
N ILE A 137 1.02 -6.52 -1.33
CA ILE A 137 -0.19 -5.74 -1.48
C ILE A 137 -0.07 -4.49 -0.60
N GLY A 138 -0.40 -3.32 -1.16
CA GLY A 138 -0.74 -2.11 -0.40
C GLY A 138 -2.23 -1.90 -0.49
N SER A 139 -2.93 -1.83 0.62
CA SER A 139 -4.38 -1.64 0.64
C SER A 139 -4.79 -0.78 1.80
N GLU A 140 -5.59 0.27 1.51
CA GLU A 140 -6.03 1.22 2.52
C GLU A 140 -7.50 1.57 2.37
N LYS A 141 -8.23 1.55 3.49
CA LYS A 141 -9.58 2.10 3.64
C LYS A 141 -9.50 3.37 4.50
N MET A 142 -8.90 4.41 3.92
CA MET A 142 -8.64 5.66 4.61
C MET A 142 -9.93 6.38 5.00
N SER A 143 -11.03 6.16 4.27
CA SER A 143 -12.34 6.73 4.55
C SER A 143 -12.87 6.47 5.96
N GLU A 144 -12.41 5.39 6.62
CA GLU A 144 -12.78 5.05 8.00
C GLU A 144 -12.10 5.90 9.07
N ILE A 145 -10.94 6.47 8.75
CA ILE A 145 -10.12 7.23 9.69
C ILE A 145 -9.96 8.70 9.29
N VAL A 146 -10.64 9.14 8.23
CA VAL A 146 -10.74 10.54 7.84
C VAL A 146 -11.83 11.24 8.65
N ASP A 147 -11.51 12.38 9.23
CA ASP A 147 -12.53 13.31 9.74
C ASP A 147 -13.11 14.10 8.55
N TRP A 148 -14.32 13.75 8.14
CA TRP A 148 -15.02 14.39 7.02
C TRP A 148 -15.41 15.85 7.27
N LYS A 149 -15.16 16.36 8.48
CA LYS A 149 -15.34 17.78 8.86
C LYS A 149 -14.02 18.56 8.81
N ASP A 150 -12.89 17.87 8.73
CA ASP A 150 -11.58 18.51 8.58
C ASP A 150 -11.23 18.70 7.11
N ARG A 151 -11.44 19.93 6.62
CA ARG A 151 -11.09 20.34 5.25
C ARG A 151 -9.64 20.09 4.88
N GLY A 152 -8.71 20.14 5.85
CA GLY A 152 -7.28 19.92 5.61
C GLY A 152 -6.92 18.48 5.28
N VAL A 153 -7.80 17.55 5.64
CA VAL A 153 -7.59 16.10 5.53
C VAL A 153 -8.54 15.44 4.54
N CYS A 154 -9.86 15.73 4.63
CA CYS A 154 -10.88 15.01 3.87
C CYS A 154 -10.77 15.15 2.34
N VAL A 155 -10.11 16.20 1.86
CA VAL A 155 -9.89 16.42 0.43
C VAL A 155 -8.79 15.54 -0.17
N LEU A 156 -7.94 14.89 0.66
CA LEU A 156 -6.73 14.20 0.22
C LEU A 156 -6.88 12.69 0.07
N PHE A 157 -7.72 12.06 0.89
CA PHE A 157 -7.71 10.61 1.05
C PHE A 157 -8.92 9.94 0.41
N GLY A 158 -8.71 8.74 -0.10
CA GLY A 158 -9.69 7.79 -0.59
C GLY A 158 -9.24 6.36 -0.31
N ASP A 159 -9.94 5.38 -0.88
CA ASP A 159 -9.75 3.97 -0.65
C ASP A 159 -9.27 3.28 -1.91
N GLY A 160 -8.45 2.26 -1.77
CA GLY A 160 -7.95 1.48 -2.88
C GLY A 160 -6.86 0.49 -2.50
N ALA A 161 -6.51 -0.37 -3.45
CA ALA A 161 -5.46 -1.36 -3.31
C ALA A 161 -4.62 -1.49 -4.57
N GLY A 162 -3.34 -1.78 -4.36
CA GLY A 162 -2.40 -2.18 -5.40
C GLY A 162 -1.64 -3.44 -4.99
N ALA A 163 -1.30 -4.30 -5.93
CA ALA A 163 -0.57 -5.53 -5.66
C ALA A 163 0.50 -5.81 -6.71
N ALA A 164 1.54 -6.52 -6.32
CA ALA A 164 2.55 -7.05 -7.21
C ALA A 164 2.92 -8.48 -6.86
N VAL A 165 3.17 -9.29 -7.88
CA VAL A 165 3.75 -10.62 -7.74
C VAL A 165 5.24 -10.52 -8.05
N LEU A 166 6.06 -10.99 -7.10
CA LEU A 166 7.50 -11.10 -7.26
C LEU A 166 7.90 -12.54 -7.47
N LYS A 167 8.98 -12.74 -8.24
CA LYS A 167 9.58 -14.04 -8.48
C LYS A 167 11.08 -14.01 -8.21
N ALA A 168 11.58 -15.04 -7.52
CA ALA A 168 12.98 -15.33 -7.40
C ALA A 168 13.46 -16.06 -8.66
N ASP A 169 14.41 -15.47 -9.40
CA ASP A 169 15.05 -16.09 -10.55
C ASP A 169 16.55 -16.30 -10.29
N SER A 170 17.10 -17.37 -10.84
CA SER A 170 18.55 -17.58 -10.84
C SER A 170 19.24 -16.50 -11.69
N TYR A 171 20.38 -16.03 -11.22
CA TYR A 171 21.19 -15.04 -11.90
C TYR A 171 22.13 -15.71 -12.92
N ASP A 172 22.19 -15.16 -14.12
CA ASP A 172 23.29 -15.42 -15.01
C ASP A 172 24.44 -14.46 -14.66
N THR A 173 25.56 -15.01 -14.18
CA THR A 173 26.69 -14.22 -13.70
C THR A 173 27.34 -13.38 -14.79
N GLU A 174 27.27 -13.79 -16.05
CA GLU A 174 27.81 -13.05 -17.18
C GLU A 174 27.11 -11.71 -17.44
N ALA A 175 25.80 -11.63 -17.13
CA ALA A 175 25.05 -10.38 -17.26
C ALA A 175 25.41 -9.35 -16.18
N TYR A 176 25.92 -9.78 -15.02
CA TYR A 176 26.30 -8.89 -13.92
C TYR A 176 27.71 -8.29 -14.11
N GLU A 177 28.57 -8.98 -14.82
CA GLU A 177 29.95 -8.53 -15.14
C GLU A 177 29.97 -7.50 -16.29
N SER A 178 28.82 -7.27 -16.95
CA SER A 178 28.71 -6.21 -17.93
C SER A 178 28.39 -4.87 -17.25
N ASP A 179 29.14 -3.83 -17.55
CA ASP A 179 28.87 -2.44 -17.13
C ASP A 179 27.53 -1.88 -17.69
N ASP A 180 26.79 -2.68 -18.40
CA ASP A 180 25.52 -2.32 -19.02
C ASP A 180 24.35 -2.53 -18.02
N ILE A 181 24.02 -1.49 -17.25
CA ILE A 181 22.93 -1.47 -16.28
C ILE A 181 21.56 -1.84 -16.90
N CYS A 182 21.40 -1.64 -18.23
CA CYS A 182 20.18 -2.00 -18.94
C CYS A 182 19.95 -3.51 -19.02
N LYS A 183 20.99 -4.32 -18.80
CA LYS A 183 20.90 -5.79 -18.74
C LYS A 183 20.50 -6.30 -17.35
N LEU A 184 20.61 -5.46 -16.32
CA LEU A 184 20.17 -5.79 -14.97
C LEU A 184 18.64 -5.73 -14.92
N GLN A 185 18.00 -6.88 -14.77
CA GLN A 185 16.55 -6.98 -14.56
C GLN A 185 16.25 -7.28 -13.11
N GLY A 186 15.26 -6.57 -12.53
CA GLY A 186 14.77 -6.81 -11.18
C GLY A 186 15.10 -5.68 -10.21
N ILE A 187 14.94 -5.95 -8.92
CA ILE A 187 15.26 -5.01 -7.86
C ILE A 187 16.77 -5.02 -7.63
N ILE A 188 17.42 -3.95 -8.04
CA ILE A 188 18.88 -3.81 -8.03
C ILE A 188 19.36 -3.31 -6.67
N ALA A 189 18.71 -2.26 -6.15
CA ALA A 189 19.02 -1.64 -4.88
C ALA A 189 17.76 -1.06 -4.24
N SER A 190 17.77 -0.90 -2.94
CA SER A 190 16.76 -0.20 -2.16
C SER A 190 17.44 0.67 -1.11
N ASP A 191 16.83 1.83 -0.82
CA ASP A 191 17.21 2.71 0.27
C ASP A 191 15.94 3.20 0.95
N ILE A 192 15.72 2.76 2.19
CA ILE A 192 14.51 3.03 2.96
C ILE A 192 14.94 3.57 4.32
N ASN A 193 14.55 4.81 4.60
CA ASN A 193 14.85 5.47 5.84
C ASN A 193 13.59 6.07 6.47
N ASN A 194 13.60 6.25 7.80
CA ASN A 194 12.51 6.85 8.56
C ASN A 194 13.07 7.96 9.48
N ASP A 195 12.33 9.06 9.58
CA ASP A 195 12.59 10.11 10.56
C ASP A 195 11.53 10.05 11.68
N GLY A 196 11.88 9.35 12.77
CA GLY A 196 11.02 9.22 13.93
C GLY A 196 10.84 10.52 14.73
N ALA A 197 11.70 11.53 14.53
CA ALA A 197 11.54 12.82 15.18
C ALA A 197 10.30 13.58 14.68
N GLY A 198 9.86 13.31 13.44
CA GLY A 198 8.66 13.85 12.83
C GLY A 198 7.34 13.14 13.21
N ALA A 199 7.33 12.18 14.13
CA ALA A 199 6.16 11.34 14.41
C ALA A 199 4.88 12.08 14.81
N GLY A 200 4.99 13.33 15.33
CA GLY A 200 3.83 14.15 15.69
C GLY A 200 3.16 14.90 14.54
N VAL A 201 3.81 14.95 13.37
CA VAL A 201 3.37 15.78 12.24
C VAL A 201 2.20 15.15 11.48
N LEU A 202 2.16 13.81 11.43
CA LEU A 202 1.08 13.04 10.80
C LEU A 202 0.77 11.82 11.67
N THR A 203 -0.43 11.77 12.21
CA THR A 203 -0.91 10.68 13.07
C THR A 203 -2.30 10.25 12.65
N GLY A 204 -2.66 8.99 12.90
CA GLY A 204 -4.01 8.49 12.61
C GLY A 204 -4.22 7.06 13.12
N GLY A 205 -5.48 6.64 13.14
CA GLY A 205 -5.84 5.27 13.43
C GLY A 205 -5.57 4.82 14.88
N ARG A 206 -5.53 5.73 15.85
CA ARG A 206 -5.26 5.38 17.26
C ARG A 206 -6.38 4.49 17.80
N ARG A 207 -6.11 3.19 17.90
CA ARG A 207 -7.11 2.19 18.34
C ARG A 207 -7.08 1.89 19.83
N PHE A 208 -5.98 2.23 20.52
CA PHE A 208 -5.77 1.88 21.93
C PHE A 208 -5.62 3.13 22.80
N LYS A 209 -6.25 3.14 23.96
CA LYS A 209 -6.26 4.24 24.94
C LYS A 209 -6.99 5.52 24.51
N SER A 210 -7.90 5.44 23.51
CA SER A 210 -8.72 6.58 23.16
C SER A 210 -9.99 6.59 24.00
N SER A 211 -10.31 7.74 24.62
CA SER A 211 -11.57 8.01 25.30
C SER A 211 -12.63 8.59 24.36
N SER A 212 -12.24 8.93 23.12
CA SER A 212 -13.10 9.55 22.12
C SER A 212 -12.86 8.97 20.73
N ILE A 213 -13.93 8.86 19.96
CA ILE A 213 -13.88 8.44 18.54
C ILE A 213 -13.05 9.42 17.69
N SER A 214 -13.03 10.71 18.06
CA SER A 214 -12.22 11.73 17.36
C SER A 214 -10.71 11.47 17.41
N ASP A 215 -10.23 10.69 18.39
CA ASP A 215 -8.82 10.35 18.51
C ASP A 215 -8.36 9.28 17.51
N THR A 216 -9.29 8.67 16.78
CA THR A 216 -8.99 7.70 15.71
C THR A 216 -8.74 8.35 14.36
N PHE A 217 -9.14 9.62 14.20
CA PHE A 217 -9.01 10.32 12.94
C PHE A 217 -7.57 10.74 12.62
N ILE A 218 -7.30 10.87 11.32
CA ILE A 218 -6.04 11.42 10.83
C ILE A 218 -5.93 12.88 11.28
N ARG A 219 -4.74 13.22 11.81
CA ARG A 219 -4.32 14.59 12.12
C ARG A 219 -3.03 14.88 11.41
N MET A 220 -2.97 15.98 10.67
CA MET A 220 -1.84 16.30 9.82
C MET A 220 -1.51 17.80 9.88
N ASP A 221 -0.24 18.12 10.09
CA ASP A 221 0.32 19.41 9.70
C ASP A 221 0.77 19.33 8.25
N GLY A 222 -0.11 19.76 7.33
CA GLY A 222 0.13 19.64 5.89
C GLY A 222 1.35 20.43 5.40
N GLN A 223 1.74 21.52 6.08
CA GLN A 223 2.93 22.30 5.71
C GLN A 223 4.20 21.55 6.06
N GLU A 224 4.28 20.98 7.26
CA GLU A 224 5.46 20.23 7.70
C GLU A 224 5.60 18.92 6.93
N VAL A 225 4.49 18.22 6.62
CA VAL A 225 4.50 17.03 5.74
C VAL A 225 5.02 17.38 4.35
N PHE A 226 4.54 18.49 3.75
CA PHE A 226 5.01 18.93 2.44
C PHE A 226 6.50 19.29 2.43
N LYS A 227 6.98 20.04 3.43
CA LYS A 227 8.40 20.38 3.57
C LYS A 227 9.27 19.14 3.69
N PHE A 228 8.83 18.15 4.50
CA PHE A 228 9.54 16.88 4.66
C PHE A 228 9.64 16.14 3.33
N ALA A 229 8.53 15.99 2.61
CA ALA A 229 8.49 15.29 1.32
C ALA A 229 9.44 15.93 0.29
N VAL A 230 9.34 17.27 0.11
CA VAL A 230 10.17 18.00 -0.88
C VAL A 230 11.67 17.95 -0.54
N LYS A 231 12.03 17.82 0.74
CA LYS A 231 13.44 17.81 1.17
C LYS A 231 14.08 16.42 1.08
N ASN A 232 13.29 15.33 1.28
CA ASN A 232 13.82 14.00 1.50
C ASN A 232 13.42 12.98 0.42
N VAL A 233 12.56 13.36 -0.52
CA VAL A 233 12.11 12.58 -1.67
C VAL A 233 12.44 13.31 -2.96
#